data_9720273f2571049a33628006684552e5
#
_entry.id   9720273f2571049a33628006684552e5
#
_cell.length_a   1.000
_cell.length_b   1.000
_cell.length_c   1.000
_cell.angle_alpha   90.00
_cell.angle_beta   90.00
_cell.angle_gamma   90.00
#
_symmetry.space_group_name_H-M   'P 1'
#
loop_
_entity.id
_entity.type
_entity.pdbx_description
1 polymer ?
#
loop_
_entity_poly.entity_id
_entity_poly.type
_entity_poly.pdbx_seq_one_letter_code
_entity_poly.pdbx_strand_id
1 'polypeptide(L)'
;MTADAEISPRWLAIPQPQLAALTGGFWRPNAVRVVTDEPSLSAEALRLERELAERGIPGGDRQIVRLRRPAETEAEGDVAEAFSIDVDDDIEVRASTPEGAFRATRQVLHNLRAQGAVPRGRVRSAPAVPERGFHLDAARKHFAAAWILELLPVLADVGINSFQWHLSENEGFRIGSDSFAEVVSPLHVSRAEARKIADAAADLHIDLVPSLDMPGHLGHVLASRPELRLAASDGRPIDHALDITRDDAVAFAHMLIDDVARLFPHSTRWNLGGDEFVDFARIDDYPVLQQAARERFGEQATGFDLLTDFVNRTAVHLRERGLAARVWNDGMLRGQVVALDPQVALAWWTNWHAGMSPLSAALTAGHELVNFHDTLFYYVLGEKAGYVYPTSARIWEADWHPGLFPALTDGTRQEIAQPYPSSLRGSAFSVWSDDADAQSAEQVLAGIRSPLRAMAERAWNGGSQLALAEFREVDERIGVPAPSTPLAP
;
A
#
# COMPACT_ATOMS: atom_id res chain seq x y z
N MET A 1 -20.19 13.30 46.73
CA MET A 1 -18.86 13.50 46.24
C MET A 1 -18.32 12.13 45.88
N THR A 2 -18.60 11.69 44.66
CA THR A 2 -17.99 10.49 44.08
C THR A 2 -16.59 10.91 43.63
N ALA A 3 -15.55 10.30 44.19
CA ALA A 3 -14.20 10.46 43.77
C ALA A 3 -14.13 10.04 42.27
N ASP A 4 -13.88 10.99 41.38
CA ASP A 4 -13.39 10.70 40.03
C ASP A 4 -12.14 9.87 40.23
N ALA A 5 -12.20 8.60 39.88
CA ALA A 5 -11.01 7.78 39.75
C ALA A 5 -10.10 8.50 38.73
N GLU A 6 -8.99 9.03 39.22
CA GLU A 6 -7.99 9.64 38.35
C GLU A 6 -7.57 8.57 37.31
N ILE A 7 -8.13 8.70 36.12
CA ILE A 7 -7.73 7.85 34.96
C ILE A 7 -6.29 8.21 34.68
N SER A 8 -5.38 7.29 34.92
CA SER A 8 -3.97 7.46 34.57
C SER A 8 -3.87 7.76 33.08
N PRO A 9 -3.16 8.85 32.71
CA PRO A 9 -3.05 9.23 31.30
C PRO A 9 -2.44 8.10 30.48
N ARG A 10 -3.10 7.75 29.37
CA ARG A 10 -2.59 6.81 28.36
C ARG A 10 -2.52 7.52 27.02
N TRP A 11 -1.48 7.25 26.27
CA TRP A 11 -1.40 7.69 24.87
C TRP A 11 -2.23 6.76 24.00
N LEU A 12 -3.24 7.30 23.35
CA LEU A 12 -4.19 6.53 22.55
C LEU A 12 -4.04 6.87 21.06
N ALA A 13 -3.34 6.01 20.34
CA ALA A 13 -3.12 6.17 18.92
C ALA A 13 -2.88 4.81 18.23
N ILE A 14 -3.07 4.74 16.94
CA ILE A 14 -2.67 3.64 16.05
C ILE A 14 -1.98 4.27 14.83
N PRO A 15 -0.70 3.95 14.56
CA PRO A 15 0.17 3.10 15.38
C PRO A 15 0.52 3.71 16.74
N GLN A 16 0.80 2.85 17.73
CA GLN A 16 1.35 3.28 19.02
C GLN A 16 2.78 3.83 18.82
N PRO A 17 3.17 4.89 19.54
CA PRO A 17 4.56 5.32 19.53
C PRO A 17 5.45 4.35 20.30
N GLN A 18 6.70 4.17 19.85
CA GLN A 18 7.65 3.29 20.53
C GLN A 18 8.06 3.82 21.93
N LEU A 19 8.06 5.13 22.12
CA LEU A 19 8.35 5.76 23.39
C LEU A 19 7.24 6.74 23.78
N ALA A 20 6.65 6.54 24.96
CA ALA A 20 5.73 7.49 25.57
C ALA A 20 6.11 7.67 27.06
N ALA A 21 6.86 8.73 27.38
CA ALA A 21 7.21 9.11 28.73
C ALA A 21 6.23 10.18 29.24
N LEU A 22 5.13 9.73 29.88
CA LEU A 22 4.06 10.60 30.33
C LEU A 22 4.35 11.15 31.73
N THR A 23 4.08 12.45 31.94
CA THR A 23 4.35 13.17 33.20
C THR A 23 3.13 13.32 34.10
N GLY A 24 1.97 12.85 33.64
CA GLY A 24 0.68 13.02 34.31
C GLY A 24 -0.08 14.25 33.85
N GLY A 25 -1.41 14.19 33.96
CA GLY A 25 -2.29 15.24 33.47
C GLY A 25 -2.49 15.25 31.96
N PHE A 26 -3.22 16.26 31.49
CA PHE A 26 -3.64 16.37 30.08
C PHE A 26 -3.51 17.81 29.59
N TRP A 27 -3.14 17.96 28.34
CA TRP A 27 -3.38 19.15 27.55
C TRP A 27 -4.82 19.08 27.01
N ARG A 28 -5.65 20.08 27.36
CA ARG A 28 -7.01 20.19 26.86
C ARG A 28 -7.11 21.41 25.96
N PRO A 29 -7.55 21.26 24.70
CA PRO A 29 -7.56 22.36 23.76
C PRO A 29 -8.51 23.48 24.18
N ASN A 30 -8.02 24.71 24.12
CA ASN A 30 -8.79 25.92 24.41
C ASN A 30 -8.20 27.11 23.69
N ALA A 31 -8.80 27.53 22.57
CA ALA A 31 -8.33 28.60 21.69
C ALA A 31 -6.86 28.38 21.21
N VAL A 32 -6.73 27.42 20.30
CA VAL A 32 -5.45 26.92 19.81
C VAL A 32 -5.03 27.62 18.53
N ARG A 33 -3.75 28.03 18.44
CA ARG A 33 -3.07 28.44 17.22
C ARG A 33 -2.05 27.40 16.80
N VAL A 34 -2.03 27.04 15.52
CA VAL A 34 -0.97 26.21 14.94
C VAL A 34 0.04 27.10 14.24
N VAL A 35 1.33 26.91 14.54
CA VAL A 35 2.42 27.76 14.01
C VAL A 35 3.59 26.93 13.53
N THR A 36 4.31 27.48 12.55
CA THR A 36 5.63 26.98 12.14
C THR A 36 6.47 28.13 11.61
N ASP A 37 7.76 28.10 11.89
CA ASP A 37 8.75 28.99 11.28
C ASP A 37 9.45 28.29 10.08
N GLU A 38 9.08 27.06 9.78
CA GLU A 38 9.63 26.24 8.70
C GLU A 38 8.71 26.24 7.48
N PRO A 39 9.09 26.88 6.37
CA PRO A 39 8.23 26.93 5.16
C PRO A 39 7.81 25.56 4.65
N SER A 40 8.67 24.55 4.78
CA SER A 40 8.38 23.17 4.36
C SER A 40 7.27 22.49 5.18
N LEU A 41 6.98 22.93 6.38
CA LEU A 41 5.94 22.39 7.27
C LEU A 41 4.64 23.22 7.26
N SER A 42 4.58 24.29 6.46
CA SER A 42 3.42 25.20 6.45
C SER A 42 2.13 24.53 6.02
N ALA A 43 2.17 23.60 5.05
CA ALA A 43 1.00 22.86 4.61
C ALA A 43 0.42 22.00 5.74
N GLU A 44 1.28 21.33 6.53
CA GLU A 44 0.86 20.50 7.64
C GLU A 44 0.33 21.31 8.83
N ALA A 45 0.89 22.49 9.07
CA ALA A 45 0.39 23.41 10.09
C ALA A 45 -1.02 23.90 9.73
N LEU A 46 -1.24 24.34 8.49
CA LEU A 46 -2.57 24.78 8.00
C LEU A 46 -3.59 23.64 8.00
N ARG A 47 -3.16 22.42 7.64
CA ARG A 47 -4.00 21.22 7.68
C ARG A 47 -4.46 20.93 9.12
N LEU A 48 -3.54 20.89 10.07
CA LEU A 48 -3.88 20.65 11.46
C LEU A 48 -4.81 21.72 12.02
N GLU A 49 -4.56 23.01 11.71
CA GLU A 49 -5.41 24.12 12.17
C GLU A 49 -6.86 23.94 11.68
N ARG A 50 -7.05 23.59 10.40
CA ARG A 50 -8.36 23.29 9.84
C ARG A 50 -9.02 22.09 10.51
N GLU A 51 -8.30 20.99 10.69
CA GLU A 51 -8.82 19.77 11.33
C GLU A 51 -9.19 19.99 12.81
N LEU A 52 -8.51 20.88 13.53
CA LEU A 52 -8.89 21.31 14.87
C LEU A 52 -10.18 22.16 14.83
N ALA A 53 -10.29 23.09 13.88
CA ALA A 53 -11.50 23.91 13.69
C ALA A 53 -12.73 23.04 13.33
N GLU A 54 -12.58 22.07 12.44
CA GLU A 54 -13.64 21.10 12.08
C GLU A 54 -14.13 20.29 13.29
N ARG A 55 -13.28 20.14 14.32
CA ARG A 55 -13.64 19.51 15.61
C ARG A 55 -14.25 20.48 16.62
N GLY A 56 -14.50 21.72 16.22
CA GLY A 56 -15.04 22.74 17.10
C GLY A 56 -14.04 23.31 18.10
N ILE A 57 -12.73 23.09 17.90
CA ILE A 57 -11.68 23.72 18.71
C ILE A 57 -11.45 25.12 18.13
N PRO A 58 -11.74 26.18 18.90
CA PRO A 58 -11.63 27.56 18.37
C PRO A 58 -10.17 27.95 18.16
N GLY A 59 -9.92 28.75 17.13
CA GLY A 59 -8.64 29.42 16.94
C GLY A 59 -8.38 30.47 17.99
N GLY A 60 -7.11 30.72 18.36
CA GLY A 60 -6.70 31.75 19.28
C GLY A 60 -5.34 31.47 19.93
N ASP A 61 -4.89 32.42 20.75
CA ASP A 61 -3.51 32.47 21.25
C ASP A 61 -3.33 31.96 22.68
N ARG A 62 -4.30 31.22 23.21
CA ARG A 62 -4.17 30.66 24.58
C ARG A 62 -3.23 29.48 24.66
N GLN A 63 -3.16 28.71 23.58
CA GLN A 63 -2.31 27.53 23.47
C GLN A 63 -1.72 27.47 22.06
N ILE A 64 -0.53 26.95 21.96
CA ILE A 64 0.19 26.85 20.70
C ILE A 64 0.47 25.37 20.39
N VAL A 65 0.22 24.97 19.15
CA VAL A 65 0.79 23.77 18.55
C VAL A 65 1.86 24.20 17.57
N ARG A 66 3.12 23.94 17.88
CA ARG A 66 4.26 24.34 17.06
C ARG A 66 4.83 23.15 16.30
N LEU A 67 4.96 23.29 14.97
CA LEU A 67 5.66 22.34 14.12
C LEU A 67 7.05 22.91 13.79
N ARG A 68 8.12 22.14 13.98
CA ARG A 68 9.48 22.54 13.66
C ARG A 68 10.39 21.36 13.30
N ARG A 69 11.53 21.66 12.73
CA ARG A 69 12.58 20.65 12.54
C ARG A 69 13.33 20.39 13.86
N PRO A 70 13.83 19.17 14.09
CA PRO A 70 14.73 18.92 15.21
C PRO A 70 16.02 19.72 15.05
N ALA A 71 16.68 20.06 16.16
CA ALA A 71 18.05 20.61 16.11
C ALA A 71 19.00 19.54 15.53
N GLU A 72 20.10 19.96 14.88
CA GLU A 72 21.09 19.04 14.28
C GLU A 72 21.58 17.96 15.26
N THR A 73 21.67 18.29 16.54
CA THR A 73 22.09 17.38 17.61
C THR A 73 20.99 16.41 18.07
N GLU A 74 19.75 16.62 17.65
CA GLU A 74 18.57 15.83 18.04
C GLU A 74 18.06 14.94 16.89
N ALA A 75 18.63 15.02 15.70
CA ALA A 75 18.25 14.24 14.54
C ALA A 75 18.65 12.77 14.74
N GLU A 76 17.72 11.94 15.21
CA GLU A 76 17.89 10.50 15.30
C GLU A 76 17.56 9.86 13.95
N GLY A 77 18.58 9.61 13.12
CA GLY A 77 18.49 8.82 11.90
C GLY A 77 17.73 9.51 10.74
N ASP A 78 17.96 9.01 9.56
CA ASP A 78 17.45 9.55 8.28
C ASP A 78 16.08 8.95 7.89
N VAL A 79 15.18 8.72 8.88
CA VAL A 79 13.86 8.14 8.65
C VAL A 79 12.85 9.26 8.41
N ALA A 80 12.37 9.38 7.18
CA ALA A 80 11.50 10.47 6.73
C ALA A 80 10.25 10.68 7.61
N GLU A 81 9.63 9.61 8.08
CA GLU A 81 8.40 9.66 8.87
C GLU A 81 8.63 9.68 10.40
N ALA A 82 9.90 9.83 10.85
CA ALA A 82 10.22 9.94 12.27
C ALA A 82 9.74 11.26 12.86
N PHE A 83 9.28 11.22 14.12
CA PHE A 83 8.82 12.41 14.84
C PHE A 83 9.00 12.29 16.35
N SER A 84 8.97 13.46 17.01
CA SER A 84 8.73 13.57 18.45
C SER A 84 7.65 14.60 18.74
N ILE A 85 6.95 14.41 19.86
CA ILE A 85 5.92 15.32 20.37
C ILE A 85 6.21 15.56 21.84
N ASP A 86 6.38 16.82 22.21
CA ASP A 86 6.43 17.27 23.60
C ASP A 86 5.11 17.98 23.94
N VAL A 87 4.46 17.54 25.01
CA VAL A 87 3.17 18.08 25.45
C VAL A 87 3.30 18.60 26.88
N ASP A 88 3.10 19.92 27.03
CA ASP A 88 3.01 20.58 28.33
C ASP A 88 1.84 21.57 28.35
N ASP A 89 2.03 22.85 28.54
CA ASP A 89 1.00 23.89 28.35
C ASP A 89 0.71 24.13 26.86
N ASP A 90 1.72 23.90 26.03
CA ASP A 90 1.67 23.87 24.57
C ASP A 90 2.07 22.50 24.03
N ILE A 91 1.90 22.30 22.72
CA ILE A 91 2.38 21.09 22.03
C ILE A 91 3.50 21.50 21.08
N GLU A 92 4.63 20.81 21.15
CA GLU A 92 5.72 20.94 20.19
C GLU A 92 5.91 19.64 19.43
N VAL A 93 5.74 19.71 18.11
CA VAL A 93 6.00 18.62 17.16
C VAL A 93 7.33 18.87 16.48
N ARG A 94 8.23 17.89 16.50
CA ARG A 94 9.50 17.92 15.76
C ARG A 94 9.53 16.79 14.74
N ALA A 95 9.80 17.14 13.49
CA ALA A 95 9.96 16.19 12.39
C ALA A 95 10.90 16.79 11.33
N SER A 96 11.74 15.95 10.73
CA SER A 96 12.68 16.38 9.69
C SER A 96 12.02 16.66 8.35
N THR A 97 10.82 16.11 8.13
CA THR A 97 10.08 16.14 6.87
C THR A 97 8.60 16.50 7.09
N PRO A 98 7.89 16.94 6.04
CA PRO A 98 6.44 17.11 6.09
C PRO A 98 5.70 15.81 6.44
N GLU A 99 6.16 14.66 5.93
CA GLU A 99 5.59 13.34 6.21
C GLU A 99 5.63 13.02 7.71
N GLY A 100 6.78 13.22 8.34
CA GLY A 100 6.95 13.03 9.79
C GLY A 100 6.07 13.96 10.61
N ALA A 101 5.97 15.24 10.21
CA ALA A 101 5.07 16.20 10.85
C ALA A 101 3.60 15.77 10.69
N PHE A 102 3.21 15.30 9.50
CA PHE A 102 1.88 14.76 9.26
C PHE A 102 1.58 13.57 10.19
N ARG A 103 2.49 12.57 10.30
CA ARG A 103 2.29 11.43 11.21
C ARG A 103 2.15 11.87 12.67
N ALA A 104 2.95 12.84 13.11
CA ALA A 104 2.82 13.40 14.44
C ALA A 104 1.46 14.07 14.68
N THR A 105 0.92 14.82 13.72
CA THR A 105 -0.40 15.44 13.85
C THR A 105 -1.51 14.40 13.98
N ARG A 106 -1.41 13.25 13.30
CA ARG A 106 -2.36 12.13 13.48
C ARG A 106 -2.37 11.63 14.92
N GLN A 107 -1.20 11.53 15.57
CA GLN A 107 -1.09 11.14 16.98
C GLN A 107 -1.87 12.08 17.90
N VAL A 108 -1.74 13.38 17.69
CA VAL A 108 -2.50 14.41 18.44
C VAL A 108 -3.99 14.24 18.23
N LEU A 109 -4.42 14.11 16.96
CA LEU A 109 -5.84 13.96 16.61
C LEU A 109 -6.45 12.64 17.11
N HIS A 110 -5.69 11.55 17.17
CA HIS A 110 -6.13 10.28 17.76
C HIS A 110 -6.47 10.47 19.24
N ASN A 111 -5.57 11.11 20.01
CA ASN A 111 -5.82 11.39 21.43
C ASN A 111 -7.03 12.30 21.61
N LEU A 112 -7.19 13.34 20.79
CA LEU A 112 -8.34 14.23 20.85
C LEU A 112 -9.66 13.51 20.51
N ARG A 113 -9.64 12.57 19.56
CA ARG A 113 -10.82 11.74 19.25
C ARG A 113 -11.16 10.79 20.38
N ALA A 114 -10.14 10.13 20.93
CA ALA A 114 -10.32 9.05 21.90
C ALA A 114 -10.72 9.54 23.29
N GLN A 115 -10.27 10.75 23.71
CA GLN A 115 -10.44 11.22 25.10
C GLN A 115 -10.59 12.74 25.25
N GLY A 116 -10.73 13.51 24.15
CA GLY A 116 -10.92 14.96 24.18
C GLY A 116 -9.70 15.76 24.71
N ALA A 117 -8.55 15.11 24.86
CA ALA A 117 -7.35 15.67 25.45
C ALA A 117 -6.12 14.92 24.99
N VAL A 118 -4.95 15.53 25.12
CA VAL A 118 -3.65 14.90 24.83
C VAL A 118 -2.88 14.72 26.14
N PRO A 119 -2.38 13.52 26.50
CA PRO A 119 -1.59 13.31 27.71
C PRO A 119 -0.31 14.16 27.69
N ARG A 120 0.06 14.74 28.84
CA ARG A 120 1.31 15.49 28.99
C ARG A 120 2.51 14.54 29.04
N GLY A 121 3.61 14.95 28.45
CA GLY A 121 4.86 14.20 28.42
C GLY A 121 5.53 14.25 27.06
N ARG A 122 6.44 13.30 26.81
CA ARG A 122 7.19 13.20 25.58
C ARG A 122 6.90 11.90 24.86
N VAL A 123 6.70 11.99 23.55
CA VAL A 123 6.46 10.85 22.66
C VAL A 123 7.49 10.87 21.54
N ARG A 124 8.02 9.70 21.16
CA ARG A 124 8.88 9.53 19.99
C ARG A 124 8.45 8.31 19.20
N SER A 125 8.50 8.40 17.88
CA SER A 125 8.12 7.31 17.01
C SER A 125 8.78 7.40 15.64
N ALA A 126 9.11 6.23 15.08
CA ALA A 126 9.58 6.07 13.71
C ALA A 126 9.13 4.71 13.18
N PRO A 127 8.79 4.59 11.88
CA PRO A 127 8.36 3.30 11.32
C PRO A 127 9.51 2.31 11.23
N ALA A 128 9.25 1.04 11.57
CA ALA A 128 10.21 -0.07 11.44
C ALA A 128 10.48 -0.45 9.97
N VAL A 129 9.54 -0.16 9.07
CA VAL A 129 9.67 -0.36 7.62
C VAL A 129 9.15 0.85 6.86
N PRO A 130 9.78 1.22 5.73
CA PRO A 130 9.45 2.46 5.03
C PRO A 130 8.10 2.43 4.30
N GLU A 131 7.54 1.26 3.96
CA GLU A 131 6.28 1.15 3.21
C GLU A 131 5.21 0.41 4.00
N ARG A 132 4.02 1.01 4.09
CA ARG A 132 2.80 0.42 4.63
C ARG A 132 1.72 0.64 3.59
N GLY A 133 1.46 -0.43 2.81
CA GLY A 133 0.64 -0.40 1.62
C GLY A 133 -0.82 -0.78 1.87
N PHE A 134 -1.65 -0.27 0.98
CA PHE A 134 -3.02 -0.74 0.77
C PHE A 134 -3.23 -0.99 -0.72
N HIS A 135 -3.77 -2.15 -1.07
CA HIS A 135 -4.10 -2.53 -2.44
C HIS A 135 -5.62 -2.60 -2.60
N LEU A 136 -6.15 -2.04 -3.70
CA LEU A 136 -7.56 -2.07 -4.05
C LEU A 136 -7.74 -2.62 -5.46
N ASP A 137 -8.38 -3.78 -5.59
CA ASP A 137 -8.90 -4.27 -6.87
C ASP A 137 -10.16 -3.48 -7.25
N ALA A 138 -9.94 -2.42 -8.00
CA ALA A 138 -10.99 -1.59 -8.60
C ALA A 138 -11.30 -1.99 -10.05
N ALA A 139 -10.72 -3.08 -10.54
CA ALA A 139 -10.92 -3.61 -11.88
C ALA A 139 -12.08 -4.61 -11.93
N ARG A 140 -12.11 -5.60 -11.03
CA ARG A 140 -13.25 -6.54 -10.92
C ARG A 140 -14.50 -5.83 -10.42
N LYS A 141 -14.37 -4.95 -9.42
CA LYS A 141 -15.45 -4.13 -8.87
C LYS A 141 -15.22 -2.64 -9.17
N HIS A 142 -16.29 -1.95 -9.60
CA HIS A 142 -16.22 -0.49 -9.70
C HIS A 142 -16.37 0.17 -8.33
N PHE A 143 -15.39 0.97 -7.94
CA PHE A 143 -15.46 1.89 -6.83
C PHE A 143 -15.53 3.32 -7.37
N ALA A 144 -16.55 4.07 -6.95
CA ALA A 144 -16.71 5.46 -7.38
C ALA A 144 -15.53 6.33 -6.89
N ALA A 145 -15.14 7.32 -7.68
CA ALA A 145 -14.07 8.25 -7.34
C ALA A 145 -14.31 8.94 -5.97
N ALA A 146 -15.56 9.30 -5.68
CA ALA A 146 -15.93 9.89 -4.39
C ALA A 146 -15.59 8.96 -3.20
N TRP A 147 -15.89 7.67 -3.33
CA TRP A 147 -15.57 6.68 -2.29
C TRP A 147 -14.05 6.50 -2.11
N ILE A 148 -13.27 6.50 -3.20
CA ILE A 148 -11.81 6.43 -3.11
C ILE A 148 -11.25 7.67 -2.40
N LEU A 149 -11.79 8.86 -2.70
CA LEU A 149 -11.42 10.10 -2.01
C LEU A 149 -11.77 10.10 -0.52
N GLU A 150 -12.84 9.39 -0.11
CA GLU A 150 -13.18 9.17 1.31
C GLU A 150 -12.28 8.10 1.97
N LEU A 151 -11.79 7.13 1.22
CA LEU A 151 -10.87 6.10 1.71
C LEU A 151 -9.48 6.67 2.04
N LEU A 152 -8.93 7.56 1.21
CA LEU A 152 -7.56 8.06 1.36
C LEU A 152 -7.27 8.67 2.75
N PRO A 153 -8.13 9.53 3.34
CA PRO A 153 -7.94 10.02 4.71
C PRO A 153 -7.94 8.91 5.77
N VAL A 154 -8.75 7.86 5.56
CA VAL A 154 -8.79 6.70 6.49
C VAL A 154 -7.48 5.92 6.46
N LEU A 155 -6.89 5.76 5.28
CA LEU A 155 -5.57 5.14 5.10
C LEU A 155 -4.46 5.98 5.76
N ALA A 156 -4.43 7.29 5.44
CA ALA A 156 -3.43 8.23 5.93
C ALA A 156 -3.44 8.37 7.46
N ASP A 157 -4.64 8.30 8.07
CA ASP A 157 -4.85 8.44 9.51
C ASP A 157 -4.07 7.42 10.33
N VAL A 158 -3.88 6.22 9.82
CA VAL A 158 -3.18 5.11 10.49
C VAL A 158 -1.79 4.82 9.90
N GLY A 159 -1.24 5.77 9.16
CA GLY A 159 0.14 5.70 8.69
C GLY A 159 0.33 4.84 7.43
N ILE A 160 -0.73 4.50 6.69
CA ILE A 160 -0.59 3.95 5.34
C ILE A 160 -0.02 5.05 4.45
N ASN A 161 1.03 4.71 3.68
CA ASN A 161 1.76 5.64 2.83
C ASN A 161 1.97 5.15 1.39
N SER A 162 1.34 4.04 1.02
CA SER A 162 1.35 3.51 -0.34
C SER A 162 -0.04 3.00 -0.69
N PHE A 163 -0.59 3.41 -1.84
CA PHE A 163 -1.88 2.97 -2.35
C PHE A 163 -1.71 2.34 -3.73
N GLN A 164 -1.71 1.01 -3.80
CA GLN A 164 -1.69 0.28 -5.06
C GLN A 164 -3.12 0.19 -5.61
N TRP A 165 -3.37 0.90 -6.69
CA TRP A 165 -4.66 0.96 -7.34
C TRP A 165 -4.69 0.08 -8.57
N HIS A 166 -5.36 -1.09 -8.45
CA HIS A 166 -5.46 -2.09 -9.49
C HIS A 166 -6.62 -1.76 -10.43
N LEU A 167 -6.28 -1.45 -11.67
CA LEU A 167 -7.16 -0.77 -12.63
C LEU A 167 -7.61 -1.65 -13.79
N SER A 168 -6.94 -2.81 -14.01
CA SER A 168 -7.23 -3.72 -15.10
C SER A 168 -7.20 -5.17 -14.65
N GLU A 169 -8.17 -5.96 -15.15
CA GLU A 169 -8.37 -7.37 -14.87
C GLU A 169 -9.12 -8.07 -16.02
N ASN A 170 -9.36 -9.37 -15.85
CA ASN A 170 -10.16 -10.13 -16.80
C ASN A 170 -11.59 -9.58 -16.98
N GLU A 171 -12.15 -8.97 -15.94
CA GLU A 171 -13.51 -8.46 -15.86
C GLU A 171 -13.65 -6.99 -16.20
N GLY A 172 -12.57 -6.23 -16.19
CA GLY A 172 -12.68 -4.80 -16.44
C GLY A 172 -11.37 -4.05 -16.60
N PHE A 173 -11.47 -2.91 -17.28
CA PHE A 173 -10.46 -1.86 -17.35
C PHE A 173 -11.15 -0.57 -16.92
N ARG A 174 -10.96 -0.15 -15.67
CA ARG A 174 -11.84 0.85 -15.03
C ARG A 174 -11.20 2.22 -14.83
N ILE A 175 -10.38 2.62 -15.79
CA ILE A 175 -9.85 3.98 -15.86
C ILE A 175 -10.02 4.53 -17.26
N GLY A 176 -10.36 5.82 -17.39
CA GLY A 176 -10.54 6.47 -18.68
C GLY A 176 -9.24 6.50 -19.49
N SER A 177 -9.34 6.16 -20.77
CA SER A 177 -8.24 6.21 -21.74
C SER A 177 -8.62 7.08 -22.92
N ASP A 178 -7.69 7.95 -23.35
CA ASP A 178 -7.87 8.75 -24.59
C ASP A 178 -7.39 7.97 -25.81
N SER A 179 -6.40 7.10 -25.63
CA SER A 179 -5.76 6.35 -26.72
C SER A 179 -6.44 5.02 -27.01
N PHE A 180 -7.13 4.44 -26.01
CA PHE A 180 -7.71 3.10 -26.05
C PHE A 180 -9.15 3.09 -25.48
N ALA A 181 -10.01 3.95 -26.04
CA ALA A 181 -11.41 4.05 -25.57
C ALA A 181 -12.17 2.72 -25.66
N GLU A 182 -11.80 1.84 -26.58
CA GLU A 182 -12.41 0.53 -26.80
C GLU A 182 -12.14 -0.49 -25.68
N VAL A 183 -11.08 -0.28 -24.86
CA VAL A 183 -10.82 -1.17 -23.73
C VAL A 183 -11.47 -0.68 -22.44
N VAL A 184 -12.00 0.55 -22.40
CA VAL A 184 -12.54 1.14 -21.17
C VAL A 184 -13.90 0.52 -20.84
N SER A 185 -14.05 0.04 -19.61
CA SER A 185 -15.32 -0.49 -19.10
C SER A 185 -16.40 0.61 -19.01
N PRO A 186 -17.70 0.27 -19.16
CA PRO A 186 -18.79 1.26 -19.06
C PRO A 186 -18.79 2.02 -17.72
N LEU A 187 -18.55 1.31 -16.61
CA LEU A 187 -18.34 1.90 -15.29
C LEU A 187 -16.84 2.03 -15.04
N HIS A 188 -16.33 3.25 -15.01
CA HIS A 188 -14.92 3.54 -14.82
C HIS A 188 -14.73 4.90 -14.12
N VAL A 189 -13.55 5.13 -13.59
CA VAL A 189 -13.11 6.45 -13.11
C VAL A 189 -12.61 7.26 -14.31
N SER A 190 -13.13 8.45 -14.49
CA SER A 190 -12.68 9.34 -15.56
C SER A 190 -11.24 9.81 -15.32
N ARG A 191 -10.55 10.25 -16.39
CA ARG A 191 -9.19 10.80 -16.30
C ARG A 191 -9.09 12.00 -15.35
N ALA A 192 -10.12 12.85 -15.32
CA ALA A 192 -10.17 14.01 -14.42
C ALA A 192 -10.32 13.58 -12.95
N GLU A 193 -11.16 12.59 -12.67
CA GLU A 193 -11.31 12.01 -11.33
C GLU A 193 -10.05 11.28 -10.88
N ALA A 194 -9.40 10.51 -11.76
CA ALA A 194 -8.13 9.84 -11.47
C ALA A 194 -7.03 10.85 -11.06
N ARG A 195 -6.96 11.98 -11.77
CA ARG A 195 -6.03 13.06 -11.42
C ARG A 195 -6.33 13.64 -10.03
N LYS A 196 -7.59 13.89 -9.70
CA LYS A 196 -8.00 14.37 -8.37
C LYS A 196 -7.64 13.37 -7.26
N ILE A 197 -7.78 12.07 -7.53
CA ILE A 197 -7.39 11.02 -6.58
C ILE A 197 -5.87 11.02 -6.39
N ALA A 198 -5.09 11.15 -7.48
CA ALA A 198 -3.64 11.22 -7.41
C ALA A 198 -3.14 12.44 -6.60
N ASP A 199 -3.72 13.61 -6.84
CA ASP A 199 -3.41 14.84 -6.12
C ASP A 199 -3.78 14.71 -4.63
N ALA A 200 -4.96 14.17 -4.31
CA ALA A 200 -5.40 13.93 -2.93
C ALA A 200 -4.53 12.91 -2.19
N ALA A 201 -4.06 11.86 -2.86
CA ALA A 201 -3.12 10.90 -2.29
C ALA A 201 -1.77 11.57 -1.95
N ALA A 202 -1.22 12.36 -2.88
CA ALA A 202 0.02 13.10 -2.68
C ALA A 202 -0.09 14.10 -1.51
N ASP A 203 -1.19 14.83 -1.41
CA ASP A 203 -1.49 15.75 -0.30
C ASP A 203 -1.52 15.03 1.06
N LEU A 204 -1.84 13.76 1.10
CA LEU A 204 -1.89 12.93 2.31
C LEU A 204 -0.61 12.10 2.53
N HIS A 205 0.46 12.39 1.78
CA HIS A 205 1.72 11.64 1.82
C HIS A 205 1.53 10.16 1.54
N ILE A 206 0.67 9.83 0.57
CA ILE A 206 0.45 8.48 0.05
C ILE A 206 1.00 8.42 -1.38
N ASP A 207 2.00 7.57 -1.62
CA ASP A 207 2.46 7.24 -2.97
C ASP A 207 1.41 6.35 -3.64
N LEU A 208 0.76 6.86 -4.69
CA LEU A 208 -0.17 6.09 -5.48
C LEU A 208 0.60 5.23 -6.47
N VAL A 209 0.43 3.91 -6.39
CA VAL A 209 1.06 2.91 -7.26
C VAL A 209 0.02 2.39 -8.25
N PRO A 210 -0.01 2.86 -9.49
CA PRO A 210 -0.89 2.29 -10.50
C PRO A 210 -0.53 0.84 -10.76
N SER A 211 -1.56 -0.01 -10.97
CA SER A 211 -1.39 -1.43 -11.27
C SER A 211 -2.21 -1.78 -12.51
N LEU A 212 -1.52 -2.15 -13.58
CA LEU A 212 -2.08 -2.81 -14.76
C LEU A 212 -1.40 -4.16 -14.87
N ASP A 213 -2.20 -5.19 -14.66
CA ASP A 213 -1.67 -6.55 -14.67
C ASP A 213 -1.38 -7.02 -16.09
N MET A 214 -0.16 -7.53 -16.27
CA MET A 214 0.30 -8.08 -17.54
C MET A 214 1.55 -8.98 -17.34
N PRO A 215 1.73 -9.99 -18.18
CA PRO A 215 1.01 -10.27 -19.43
C PRO A 215 -0.26 -11.14 -19.23
N GLY A 216 -0.55 -11.58 -18.01
CA GLY A 216 -1.82 -12.21 -17.60
C GLY A 216 -2.91 -11.19 -17.32
N HIS A 217 -4.07 -11.67 -16.83
CA HIS A 217 -5.19 -10.83 -16.33
C HIS A 217 -5.69 -9.74 -17.30
N LEU A 218 -5.48 -9.93 -18.62
CA LEU A 218 -5.84 -8.98 -19.68
C LEU A 218 -7.11 -9.36 -20.43
N GLY A 219 -7.96 -10.24 -19.88
CA GLY A 219 -9.13 -10.77 -20.60
C GLY A 219 -10.05 -9.67 -21.15
N HIS A 220 -10.34 -8.64 -20.36
CA HIS A 220 -11.17 -7.52 -20.80
C HIS A 220 -10.51 -6.71 -21.93
N VAL A 221 -9.22 -6.39 -21.79
CA VAL A 221 -8.45 -5.64 -22.79
C VAL A 221 -8.33 -6.43 -24.09
N LEU A 222 -7.97 -7.72 -23.99
CA LEU A 222 -7.78 -8.61 -25.13
C LEU A 222 -9.09 -9.03 -25.81
N ALA A 223 -10.26 -8.77 -25.22
CA ALA A 223 -11.53 -8.95 -25.90
C ALA A 223 -11.66 -8.01 -27.11
N SER A 224 -11.08 -6.81 -27.05
CA SER A 224 -11.03 -5.84 -28.15
C SER A 224 -9.79 -6.00 -29.06
N ARG A 225 -8.83 -6.83 -28.66
CA ARG A 225 -7.55 -7.10 -29.36
C ARG A 225 -7.26 -8.60 -29.43
N PRO A 226 -8.18 -9.45 -29.95
CA PRO A 226 -8.02 -10.91 -29.91
C PRO A 226 -6.78 -11.41 -30.67
N GLU A 227 -6.29 -10.63 -31.63
CA GLU A 227 -5.08 -10.94 -32.40
C GLU A 227 -3.78 -10.88 -31.59
N LEU A 228 -3.81 -10.26 -30.39
CA LEU A 228 -2.67 -10.16 -29.48
C LEU A 228 -2.64 -11.26 -28.41
N ARG A 229 -3.60 -12.18 -28.43
CA ARG A 229 -3.69 -13.29 -27.47
C ARG A 229 -2.63 -14.37 -27.74
N LEU A 230 -2.07 -14.89 -26.67
CA LEU A 230 -1.19 -16.06 -26.71
C LEU A 230 -1.99 -17.28 -27.19
N ALA A 231 -1.39 -18.14 -28.00
CA ALA A 231 -1.98 -19.41 -28.43
C ALA A 231 -1.61 -20.54 -27.46
N ALA A 232 -2.60 -21.34 -27.07
CA ALA A 232 -2.42 -22.61 -26.36
C ALA A 232 -1.82 -23.69 -27.31
N SER A 233 -1.46 -24.86 -26.74
CA SER A 233 -0.87 -25.98 -27.48
C SER A 233 -1.73 -26.50 -28.62
N ASP A 234 -3.04 -26.38 -28.54
CA ASP A 234 -3.99 -26.75 -29.58
C ASP A 234 -4.31 -25.64 -30.58
N GLY A 235 -3.60 -24.51 -30.49
CA GLY A 235 -3.74 -23.34 -31.35
C GLY A 235 -4.91 -22.41 -30.99
N ARG A 236 -5.68 -22.71 -29.93
CA ARG A 236 -6.74 -21.81 -29.45
C ARG A 236 -6.13 -20.63 -28.72
N PRO A 237 -6.69 -19.42 -28.88
CA PRO A 237 -6.24 -18.27 -28.11
C PRO A 237 -6.58 -18.43 -26.62
N ILE A 238 -5.67 -17.96 -25.75
CA ILE A 238 -5.89 -17.86 -24.30
C ILE A 238 -6.49 -16.48 -24.05
N ASP A 239 -7.70 -16.43 -23.54
CA ASP A 239 -8.49 -15.19 -23.49
C ASP A 239 -7.86 -14.08 -22.67
N HIS A 240 -7.06 -14.40 -21.63
CA HIS A 240 -6.51 -13.47 -20.68
C HIS A 240 -4.99 -13.24 -20.82
N ALA A 241 -4.31 -13.96 -21.74
CA ALA A 241 -2.86 -13.92 -21.85
C ALA A 241 -2.40 -13.19 -23.11
N LEU A 242 -1.56 -12.16 -22.95
CA LEU A 242 -0.89 -11.43 -24.01
C LEU A 242 0.21 -12.29 -24.63
N ASP A 243 0.35 -12.28 -25.96
CA ASP A 243 1.43 -13.01 -26.64
C ASP A 243 2.77 -12.27 -26.56
N ILE A 244 3.51 -12.49 -25.48
CA ILE A 244 4.81 -11.88 -25.21
C ILE A 244 5.94 -12.38 -26.17
N THR A 245 5.64 -13.34 -27.03
CA THR A 245 6.59 -13.76 -28.08
C THR A 245 6.65 -12.76 -29.24
N ARG A 246 5.68 -11.83 -29.32
CA ARG A 246 5.51 -10.87 -30.40
C ARG A 246 5.85 -9.46 -29.96
N ASP A 247 6.67 -8.76 -30.73
CA ASP A 247 7.08 -7.39 -30.43
C ASP A 247 5.93 -6.37 -30.54
N ASP A 248 4.94 -6.59 -31.40
CA ASP A 248 3.76 -5.72 -31.52
C ASP A 248 2.83 -5.83 -30.28
N ALA A 249 2.71 -7.02 -29.70
CA ALA A 249 1.96 -7.23 -28.47
C ALA A 249 2.66 -6.56 -27.27
N VAL A 250 3.99 -6.68 -27.17
CA VAL A 250 4.78 -5.98 -26.14
C VAL A 250 4.69 -4.45 -26.33
N ALA A 251 4.75 -3.96 -27.57
CA ALA A 251 4.59 -2.54 -27.87
C ALA A 251 3.20 -2.02 -27.47
N PHE A 252 2.14 -2.81 -27.69
CA PHE A 252 0.79 -2.48 -27.21
C PHE A 252 0.72 -2.35 -25.69
N ALA A 253 1.32 -3.29 -24.94
CA ALA A 253 1.40 -3.20 -23.47
C ALA A 253 2.09 -1.91 -23.02
N HIS A 254 3.22 -1.55 -23.63
CA HIS A 254 3.93 -0.31 -23.35
C HIS A 254 3.10 0.94 -23.65
N MET A 255 2.36 0.97 -24.76
CA MET A 255 1.48 2.10 -25.10
C MET A 255 0.32 2.24 -24.09
N LEU A 256 -0.22 1.13 -23.59
CA LEU A 256 -1.27 1.14 -22.57
C LEU A 256 -0.75 1.70 -21.24
N ILE A 257 0.44 1.25 -20.82
CA ILE A 257 1.16 1.81 -19.67
C ILE A 257 1.35 3.32 -19.84
N ASP A 258 1.83 3.78 -21.00
CA ASP A 258 2.10 5.18 -21.28
C ASP A 258 0.86 6.06 -21.19
N ASP A 259 -0.28 5.56 -21.65
CA ASP A 259 -1.54 6.31 -21.58
C ASP A 259 -2.02 6.49 -20.15
N VAL A 260 -1.95 5.45 -19.33
CA VAL A 260 -2.37 5.48 -17.94
C VAL A 260 -1.36 6.23 -17.04
N ALA A 261 -0.06 6.05 -17.25
CA ALA A 261 0.98 6.69 -16.44
C ALA A 261 0.89 8.22 -16.43
N ARG A 262 0.44 8.82 -17.54
CA ARG A 262 0.22 10.27 -17.63
C ARG A 262 -0.82 10.82 -16.65
N LEU A 263 -1.65 9.95 -16.05
CA LEU A 263 -2.65 10.36 -15.05
C LEU A 263 -2.05 10.53 -13.66
N PHE A 264 -0.88 9.95 -13.41
CA PHE A 264 -0.29 9.81 -12.10
C PHE A 264 1.09 10.49 -11.99
N PRO A 265 1.16 11.84 -12.07
CA PRO A 265 2.43 12.57 -12.13
C PRO A 265 3.23 12.52 -10.84
N HIS A 266 2.61 12.14 -9.73
CA HIS A 266 3.26 12.02 -8.41
C HIS A 266 3.71 10.60 -8.09
N SER A 267 3.31 9.61 -8.90
CA SER A 267 3.68 8.21 -8.68
C SER A 267 5.17 8.01 -8.92
N THR A 268 5.80 7.24 -8.05
CA THR A 268 7.20 6.85 -8.15
C THR A 268 7.37 5.37 -8.50
N ARG A 269 6.29 4.59 -8.43
CA ARG A 269 6.26 3.15 -8.61
C ARG A 269 5.08 2.71 -9.49
N TRP A 270 5.21 1.50 -10.03
CA TRP A 270 4.21 0.86 -10.88
C TRP A 270 4.20 -0.64 -10.61
N ASN A 271 3.02 -1.24 -10.42
CA ASN A 271 2.88 -2.68 -10.37
C ASN A 271 2.49 -3.21 -11.76
N LEU A 272 3.31 -4.14 -12.28
CA LEU A 272 3.11 -4.79 -13.57
C LEU A 272 2.25 -6.06 -13.50
N GLY A 273 1.97 -6.56 -12.27
CA GLY A 273 1.37 -7.88 -12.12
C GLY A 273 2.39 -9.00 -12.32
N GLY A 274 2.24 -9.76 -13.39
CA GLY A 274 3.15 -10.86 -13.76
C GLY A 274 2.80 -12.20 -13.14
N ASP A 275 1.71 -12.25 -12.36
CA ASP A 275 1.13 -13.46 -11.77
C ASP A 275 0.25 -14.20 -12.76
N GLU A 276 0.06 -15.48 -12.52
CA GLU A 276 -0.92 -16.36 -13.15
C GLU A 276 -1.07 -16.19 -14.68
N PHE A 277 -0.01 -15.73 -15.37
CA PHE A 277 0.01 -15.47 -16.81
C PHE A 277 -0.49 -16.64 -17.63
N VAL A 278 -0.03 -17.83 -17.27
CA VAL A 278 -0.46 -19.15 -17.74
C VAL A 278 -0.44 -20.10 -16.54
N ASP A 279 -0.92 -21.33 -16.72
CA ASP A 279 -0.71 -22.35 -15.68
C ASP A 279 0.80 -22.62 -15.48
N PHE A 280 1.39 -22.00 -14.48
CA PHE A 280 2.83 -22.10 -14.18
C PHE A 280 3.26 -23.53 -13.80
N ALA A 281 2.36 -24.37 -13.31
CA ALA A 281 2.67 -25.78 -13.08
C ALA A 281 2.82 -26.55 -14.39
N ARG A 282 2.32 -26.02 -15.48
CA ARG A 282 2.29 -26.62 -16.81
C ARG A 282 2.88 -25.72 -17.89
N ILE A 283 3.80 -24.82 -17.52
CA ILE A 283 4.38 -23.84 -18.46
C ILE A 283 5.05 -24.52 -19.68
N ASP A 284 5.51 -25.75 -19.52
CA ASP A 284 6.09 -26.55 -20.61
C ASP A 284 5.04 -27.03 -21.63
N ASP A 285 3.76 -26.96 -21.30
CA ASP A 285 2.65 -27.30 -22.22
C ASP A 285 2.32 -26.13 -23.19
N TYR A 286 3.05 -25.04 -23.13
CA TYR A 286 2.91 -23.88 -24.03
C TYR A 286 4.07 -23.83 -25.05
N PRO A 287 4.00 -24.59 -26.16
CA PRO A 287 5.12 -24.76 -27.11
C PRO A 287 5.56 -23.44 -27.75
N VAL A 288 4.64 -22.47 -27.91
CA VAL A 288 4.96 -21.15 -28.45
C VAL A 288 5.94 -20.39 -27.53
N LEU A 289 5.70 -20.43 -26.21
CA LEU A 289 6.60 -19.83 -25.21
C LEU A 289 7.94 -20.55 -25.17
N GLN A 290 7.94 -21.88 -25.18
CA GLN A 290 9.16 -22.69 -25.12
C GLN A 290 10.03 -22.48 -26.35
N GLN A 291 9.44 -22.48 -27.54
CA GLN A 291 10.14 -22.24 -28.78
C GLN A 291 10.77 -20.85 -28.81
N ALA A 292 9.98 -19.80 -28.50
CA ALA A 292 10.47 -18.43 -28.48
C ALA A 292 11.58 -18.22 -27.45
N ALA A 293 11.48 -18.84 -26.27
CA ALA A 293 12.51 -18.79 -25.25
C ALA A 293 13.83 -19.39 -25.74
N ARG A 294 13.78 -20.59 -26.34
CA ARG A 294 14.97 -21.28 -26.88
C ARG A 294 15.61 -20.52 -28.06
N GLU A 295 14.78 -19.98 -28.95
CA GLU A 295 15.28 -19.17 -30.07
C GLU A 295 16.00 -17.91 -29.60
N ARG A 296 15.53 -17.25 -28.52
CA ARG A 296 16.12 -16.00 -28.01
C ARG A 296 17.29 -16.22 -27.07
N PHE A 297 17.22 -17.25 -26.20
CA PHE A 297 18.11 -17.40 -25.05
C PHE A 297 18.90 -18.73 -25.05
N GLY A 298 18.64 -19.63 -26.02
CA GLY A 298 19.31 -20.92 -26.14
C GLY A 298 18.52 -22.07 -25.53
N GLU A 299 19.01 -23.29 -25.78
CA GLU A 299 18.29 -24.56 -25.51
C GLU A 299 17.85 -24.78 -24.06
N GLN A 300 18.51 -24.14 -23.09
CA GLN A 300 18.21 -24.28 -21.67
C GLN A 300 17.07 -23.35 -21.22
N ALA A 301 16.66 -22.40 -22.07
CA ALA A 301 15.65 -21.43 -21.72
C ALA A 301 14.24 -22.05 -21.68
N THR A 302 13.41 -21.52 -20.81
CA THR A 302 12.02 -21.96 -20.55
C THR A 302 11.05 -20.80 -20.76
N GLY A 303 9.76 -21.06 -20.72
CA GLY A 303 8.73 -20.01 -20.74
C GLY A 303 8.88 -18.98 -19.61
N PHE A 304 9.46 -19.35 -18.46
CA PHE A 304 9.78 -18.42 -17.38
C PHE A 304 10.88 -17.43 -17.76
N ASP A 305 11.85 -17.83 -18.56
CA ASP A 305 12.88 -16.91 -19.07
C ASP A 305 12.28 -15.84 -19.97
N LEU A 306 11.31 -16.22 -20.80
CA LEU A 306 10.58 -15.29 -21.65
C LEU A 306 9.70 -14.32 -20.85
N LEU A 307 9.00 -14.80 -19.82
CA LEU A 307 8.25 -13.96 -18.88
C LEU A 307 9.18 -12.98 -18.15
N THR A 308 10.33 -13.46 -17.69
CA THR A 308 11.35 -12.62 -17.03
C THR A 308 11.90 -11.55 -17.98
N ASP A 309 12.14 -11.88 -19.25
CA ASP A 309 12.57 -10.90 -20.28
C ASP A 309 11.50 -9.84 -20.53
N PHE A 310 10.23 -10.25 -20.65
CA PHE A 310 9.10 -9.31 -20.76
C PHE A 310 9.06 -8.32 -19.59
N VAL A 311 9.17 -8.82 -18.36
CA VAL A 311 9.21 -7.98 -17.16
C VAL A 311 10.41 -7.04 -17.17
N ASN A 312 11.61 -7.55 -17.48
CA ASN A 312 12.83 -6.73 -17.54
C ASN A 312 12.71 -5.62 -18.58
N ARG A 313 12.24 -5.91 -19.79
CA ARG A 313 12.04 -4.92 -20.87
C ARG A 313 11.02 -3.86 -20.45
N THR A 314 9.92 -4.28 -19.83
CA THR A 314 8.89 -3.36 -19.36
C THR A 314 9.36 -2.53 -18.15
N ALA A 315 10.18 -3.10 -17.27
CA ALA A 315 10.82 -2.35 -16.20
C ALA A 315 11.78 -1.26 -16.71
N VAL A 316 12.53 -1.53 -17.79
CA VAL A 316 13.34 -0.50 -18.47
C VAL A 316 12.44 0.62 -19.00
N HIS A 317 11.34 0.27 -19.69
CA HIS A 317 10.37 1.22 -20.22
C HIS A 317 9.74 2.11 -19.13
N LEU A 318 9.45 1.56 -17.95
CA LEU A 318 8.95 2.31 -16.79
C LEU A 318 10.01 3.24 -16.20
N ARG A 319 11.27 2.77 -16.07
CA ARG A 319 12.37 3.60 -15.55
C ARG A 319 12.64 4.83 -16.40
N GLU A 320 12.51 4.73 -17.72
CA GLU A 320 12.61 5.88 -18.64
C GLU A 320 11.54 6.96 -18.36
N ARG A 321 10.48 6.60 -17.63
CA ARG A 321 9.39 7.48 -17.18
C ARG A 321 9.48 7.87 -15.70
N GLY A 322 10.58 7.50 -15.04
CA GLY A 322 10.79 7.76 -13.61
C GLY A 322 10.02 6.84 -12.67
N LEU A 323 9.51 5.70 -13.16
CA LEU A 323 8.72 4.74 -12.39
C LEU A 323 9.53 3.48 -12.08
N ALA A 324 9.60 3.08 -10.81
CA ALA A 324 10.19 1.81 -10.39
C ALA A 324 9.17 0.67 -10.53
N ALA A 325 9.58 -0.41 -11.18
CA ALA A 325 8.72 -1.57 -11.40
C ALA A 325 8.60 -2.45 -10.16
N ARG A 326 7.38 -2.97 -9.94
CA ARG A 326 7.07 -4.03 -8.97
C ARG A 326 6.29 -5.12 -9.69
N VAL A 327 6.48 -6.38 -9.29
CA VAL A 327 5.75 -7.55 -9.81
C VAL A 327 5.38 -8.51 -8.69
N TRP A 328 4.35 -9.34 -8.90
CA TRP A 328 4.04 -10.45 -8.02
C TRP A 328 5.10 -11.54 -8.12
N ASN A 329 5.32 -12.28 -7.03
CA ASN A 329 6.47 -13.18 -6.93
C ASN A 329 6.27 -14.56 -7.56
N ASP A 330 5.06 -15.02 -7.81
CA ASP A 330 4.74 -16.42 -8.16
C ASP A 330 5.29 -16.89 -9.50
N GLY A 331 5.39 -16.00 -10.50
CA GLY A 331 6.02 -16.24 -11.80
C GLY A 331 7.52 -15.94 -11.84
N MET A 332 8.06 -15.25 -10.83
CA MET A 332 9.42 -14.72 -10.87
C MET A 332 10.46 -15.66 -10.24
N LEU A 333 11.72 -15.44 -10.56
CA LEU A 333 12.88 -16.21 -10.06
C LEU A 333 12.80 -17.71 -10.40
N ARG A 334 12.13 -18.05 -11.51
CA ARG A 334 11.93 -19.42 -12.00
C ARG A 334 12.62 -19.69 -13.35
N GLY A 335 13.13 -18.65 -14.00
CA GLY A 335 13.94 -18.76 -15.22
C GLY A 335 15.26 -19.50 -14.98
N GLN A 336 15.79 -20.09 -16.03
CA GLN A 336 17.04 -20.88 -15.98
C GLN A 336 18.23 -20.08 -16.53
N VAL A 337 17.97 -19.11 -17.41
CA VAL A 337 18.99 -18.39 -18.19
C VAL A 337 18.87 -16.88 -18.01
N VAL A 338 17.64 -16.36 -17.96
CA VAL A 338 17.38 -14.93 -17.82
C VAL A 338 17.11 -14.60 -16.34
N ALA A 339 18.00 -13.79 -15.75
CA ALA A 339 17.79 -13.29 -14.39
C ALA A 339 16.84 -12.08 -14.39
N LEU A 340 15.98 -12.00 -13.37
CA LEU A 340 15.18 -10.81 -13.12
C LEU A 340 16.10 -9.64 -12.75
N ASP A 341 15.86 -8.47 -13.32
CA ASP A 341 16.59 -7.23 -12.99
C ASP A 341 16.42 -6.93 -11.47
N PRO A 342 17.52 -6.86 -10.69
CA PRO A 342 17.43 -6.65 -9.24
C PRO A 342 16.77 -5.32 -8.85
N GLN A 343 16.60 -4.38 -9.77
CA GLN A 343 15.85 -3.14 -9.56
C GLN A 343 14.32 -3.34 -9.62
N VAL A 344 13.84 -4.52 -10.02
CA VAL A 344 12.42 -4.87 -9.95
C VAL A 344 12.11 -5.35 -8.55
N ALA A 345 11.20 -4.65 -7.87
CA ALA A 345 10.74 -5.05 -6.55
C ALA A 345 9.74 -6.21 -6.63
N LEU A 346 9.74 -7.09 -5.63
CA LEU A 346 8.82 -8.21 -5.55
C LEU A 346 7.70 -7.93 -4.52
N ALA A 347 6.46 -7.93 -4.98
CA ALA A 347 5.28 -8.03 -4.16
C ALA A 347 5.09 -9.50 -3.78
N TRP A 348 5.51 -9.84 -2.57
CA TRP A 348 5.54 -11.23 -2.11
C TRP A 348 4.21 -11.60 -1.44
N TRP A 349 3.33 -12.28 -2.19
CA TRP A 349 2.00 -12.61 -1.68
C TRP A 349 1.89 -14.05 -1.18
N THR A 350 2.57 -15.00 -1.83
CA THR A 350 2.41 -16.43 -1.53
C THR A 350 3.67 -17.26 -1.78
N ASN A 351 3.66 -18.53 -1.32
CA ASN A 351 4.60 -19.58 -1.69
C ASN A 351 3.93 -20.96 -1.80
N TRP A 352 2.62 -21.02 -2.04
CA TRP A 352 1.90 -22.30 -2.07
C TRP A 352 1.90 -23.01 -3.43
N HIS A 353 2.35 -22.35 -4.51
CA HIS A 353 2.53 -23.03 -5.79
C HIS A 353 3.82 -23.87 -5.83
N ALA A 354 3.73 -25.06 -6.43
CA ALA A 354 4.91 -25.90 -6.64
C ALA A 354 5.95 -25.21 -7.55
N GLY A 355 7.22 -25.32 -7.19
CA GLY A 355 8.33 -24.77 -7.97
C GLY A 355 8.56 -23.27 -7.79
N MET A 356 7.87 -22.61 -6.87
CA MET A 356 8.20 -21.24 -6.49
C MET A 356 9.54 -21.19 -5.75
N SER A 357 10.29 -20.11 -6.01
CA SER A 357 11.55 -19.86 -5.29
C SER A 357 11.28 -19.44 -3.84
N PRO A 358 12.13 -19.85 -2.88
CA PRO A 358 12.01 -19.37 -1.51
C PRO A 358 12.43 -17.89 -1.39
N LEU A 359 11.99 -17.24 -0.31
CA LEU A 359 12.33 -15.85 0.02
C LEU A 359 13.84 -15.59 -0.01
N SER A 360 14.64 -16.55 0.44
CA SER A 360 16.10 -16.45 0.45
C SER A 360 16.73 -16.28 -0.94
N ALA A 361 16.08 -16.78 -1.99
CA ALA A 361 16.54 -16.57 -3.37
C ALA A 361 16.39 -15.07 -3.79
N ALA A 362 15.26 -14.44 -3.46
CA ALA A 362 15.04 -13.03 -3.71
C ALA A 362 16.02 -12.13 -2.95
N LEU A 363 16.27 -12.43 -1.68
CA LEU A 363 17.25 -11.72 -0.85
C LEU A 363 18.67 -11.86 -1.41
N THR A 364 19.04 -13.05 -1.85
CA THR A 364 20.37 -13.31 -2.45
C THR A 364 20.53 -12.58 -3.79
N ALA A 365 19.47 -12.47 -4.58
CA ALA A 365 19.46 -11.74 -5.84
C ALA A 365 19.41 -10.21 -5.63
N GLY A 366 19.16 -9.72 -4.41
CA GLY A 366 19.19 -8.31 -4.06
C GLY A 366 17.90 -7.54 -4.34
N HIS A 367 16.78 -8.24 -4.51
CA HIS A 367 15.49 -7.60 -4.74
C HIS A 367 14.94 -6.89 -3.52
N GLU A 368 14.28 -5.74 -3.73
CA GLU A 368 13.39 -5.15 -2.73
C GLU A 368 12.10 -5.97 -2.60
N LEU A 369 11.59 -6.07 -1.37
CA LEU A 369 10.47 -6.92 -1.02
C LEU A 369 9.37 -6.12 -0.33
N VAL A 370 8.12 -6.32 -0.75
CA VAL A 370 6.93 -5.88 -0.02
C VAL A 370 6.09 -7.12 0.32
N ASN A 371 5.80 -7.30 1.59
CA ASN A 371 5.10 -8.46 2.10
C ASN A 371 3.59 -8.28 2.01
N PHE A 372 2.93 -8.97 1.09
CA PHE A 372 1.49 -8.94 0.88
C PHE A 372 0.74 -10.06 1.60
N HIS A 373 1.40 -11.01 2.15
CA HIS A 373 0.97 -12.16 2.98
C HIS A 373 -0.50 -12.56 2.80
N ASP A 374 -0.80 -13.30 1.76
CA ASP A 374 -2.15 -13.65 1.30
C ASP A 374 -3.09 -14.14 2.43
N THR A 375 -2.64 -15.06 3.26
CA THR A 375 -3.49 -15.68 4.28
C THR A 375 -3.84 -14.75 5.43
N LEU A 376 -3.12 -13.62 5.63
CA LEU A 376 -3.36 -12.66 6.71
C LEU A 376 -3.95 -11.34 6.24
N PHE A 377 -3.67 -10.93 4.97
CA PHE A 377 -4.00 -9.59 4.50
C PHE A 377 -4.85 -9.54 3.24
N TYR A 378 -5.22 -10.68 2.65
CA TYR A 378 -6.13 -10.72 1.52
C TYR A 378 -7.59 -10.70 1.99
N TYR A 379 -8.25 -9.57 1.79
CA TYR A 379 -9.68 -9.39 1.97
C TYR A 379 -10.37 -9.67 0.63
N VAL A 380 -10.64 -10.96 0.37
CA VAL A 380 -11.22 -11.42 -0.90
C VAL A 380 -12.73 -11.40 -0.79
N LEU A 381 -13.41 -10.58 -1.58
CA LEU A 381 -14.87 -10.45 -1.55
C LEU A 381 -15.55 -11.80 -1.86
N GLY A 382 -16.50 -12.15 -1.00
CA GLY A 382 -17.21 -13.43 -1.07
C GLY A 382 -16.43 -14.62 -0.54
N GLU A 383 -15.26 -14.38 0.11
CA GLU A 383 -14.38 -15.44 0.62
C GLU A 383 -14.05 -16.48 -0.45
N LYS A 384 -13.86 -16.02 -1.70
CA LYS A 384 -13.50 -16.87 -2.84
C LYS A 384 -12.11 -17.48 -2.70
N ALA A 385 -11.81 -18.49 -3.51
CA ALA A 385 -10.53 -19.19 -3.58
C ALA A 385 -10.05 -19.76 -2.23
N GLY A 386 -10.95 -19.98 -1.26
CA GLY A 386 -10.62 -20.52 0.06
C GLY A 386 -10.07 -19.48 1.06
N TYR A 387 -10.05 -18.21 0.70
CA TYR A 387 -9.70 -17.14 1.62
C TYR A 387 -10.82 -16.88 2.62
N VAL A 388 -10.44 -16.43 3.81
CA VAL A 388 -11.35 -15.92 4.84
C VAL A 388 -10.96 -14.50 5.20
N TYR A 389 -11.94 -13.66 5.52
CA TYR A 389 -11.67 -12.26 5.82
C TYR A 389 -10.64 -12.08 6.94
N PRO A 390 -9.63 -11.22 6.73
CA PRO A 390 -8.68 -10.84 7.77
C PRO A 390 -9.35 -10.29 9.02
N THR A 391 -8.80 -10.60 10.17
CA THR A 391 -9.22 -10.03 11.45
C THR A 391 -8.02 -9.63 12.28
N SER A 392 -8.18 -8.63 13.17
CA SER A 392 -7.13 -8.26 14.11
C SER A 392 -6.69 -9.44 14.99
N ALA A 393 -7.63 -10.36 15.34
CA ALA A 393 -7.31 -11.55 16.12
C ALA A 393 -6.31 -12.46 15.38
N ARG A 394 -6.57 -12.81 14.12
CA ARG A 394 -5.67 -13.67 13.32
C ARG A 394 -4.29 -13.07 13.16
N ILE A 395 -4.20 -11.73 12.97
CA ILE A 395 -2.93 -11.01 12.85
C ILE A 395 -2.12 -11.09 14.16
N TRP A 396 -2.79 -10.97 15.32
CA TRP A 396 -2.16 -11.12 16.64
C TRP A 396 -1.79 -12.56 16.96
N GLU A 397 -2.66 -13.52 16.66
CA GLU A 397 -2.40 -14.96 16.86
C GLU A 397 -1.22 -15.48 16.06
N ALA A 398 -1.03 -14.95 14.83
CA ALA A 398 0.13 -15.25 14.00
C ALA A 398 1.41 -14.60 14.52
N ASP A 399 1.34 -13.72 15.52
CA ASP A 399 2.44 -12.83 15.93
C ASP A 399 3.13 -12.17 14.75
N TRP A 400 2.32 -11.73 13.78
CA TRP A 400 2.82 -11.22 12.52
C TRP A 400 3.62 -9.92 12.68
N HIS A 401 4.69 -9.80 11.94
CA HIS A 401 5.49 -8.59 11.76
C HIS A 401 5.97 -8.50 10.31
N PRO A 402 6.45 -7.33 9.79
CA PRO A 402 6.80 -7.17 8.38
C PRO A 402 7.76 -8.22 7.80
N GLY A 403 8.64 -8.76 8.62
CA GLY A 403 9.59 -9.80 8.23
C GLY A 403 9.00 -11.21 8.15
N LEU A 404 7.77 -11.45 8.65
CA LEU A 404 7.13 -12.75 8.58
C LEU A 404 6.37 -12.91 7.26
N PHE A 405 6.90 -13.71 6.35
CA PHE A 405 6.37 -13.99 5.03
C PHE A 405 5.55 -15.30 5.00
N PRO A 406 4.74 -15.53 3.94
CA PRO A 406 4.05 -16.81 3.75
C PRO A 406 5.03 -17.99 3.83
N ALA A 407 4.63 -19.04 4.54
CA ALA A 407 5.44 -20.25 4.65
C ALA A 407 5.56 -20.98 3.31
N LEU A 408 6.59 -21.79 3.15
CA LEU A 408 6.70 -22.72 2.03
C LEU A 408 5.59 -23.79 2.10
N THR A 409 5.39 -24.50 1.01
CA THR A 409 4.37 -25.57 0.91
C THR A 409 4.54 -26.69 1.91
N ASP A 410 5.77 -26.94 2.40
CA ASP A 410 6.08 -27.91 3.44
C ASP A 410 5.90 -27.37 4.88
N GLY A 411 5.41 -26.13 5.01
CA GLY A 411 5.24 -25.44 6.28
C GLY A 411 6.50 -24.75 6.81
N THR A 412 7.61 -24.78 6.08
CA THR A 412 8.83 -24.08 6.50
C THR A 412 8.58 -22.58 6.60
N ARG A 413 8.82 -22.01 7.78
CA ARG A 413 8.67 -20.57 8.07
C ARG A 413 9.71 -19.77 7.28
N GLN A 414 9.26 -18.68 6.66
CA GLN A 414 10.11 -17.71 6.00
C GLN A 414 10.08 -16.39 6.75
N GLU A 415 11.24 -15.95 7.22
CA GLU A 415 11.31 -14.79 8.09
C GLU A 415 12.59 -13.99 7.88
N ILE A 416 12.46 -12.67 7.88
CA ILE A 416 13.54 -11.68 7.96
C ILE A 416 13.55 -11.12 9.37
N ALA A 417 14.63 -11.38 10.13
CA ALA A 417 14.77 -10.91 11.50
C ALA A 417 15.07 -9.40 11.57
N GLN A 418 14.70 -8.77 12.68
CA GLN A 418 15.11 -7.39 13.00
C GLN A 418 16.59 -7.34 13.45
N PRO A 419 17.31 -6.23 13.20
CA PRO A 419 16.87 -5.06 12.44
C PRO A 419 16.68 -5.40 10.96
N TYR A 420 15.59 -4.90 10.36
CA TYR A 420 15.28 -5.22 8.97
C TYR A 420 16.31 -4.63 8.00
N PRO A 421 16.74 -5.41 6.97
CA PRO A 421 17.58 -4.88 5.90
C PRO A 421 16.79 -3.89 5.03
N SER A 422 17.50 -3.00 4.35
CA SER A 422 16.88 -2.02 3.43
C SER A 422 16.08 -2.64 2.28
N SER A 423 16.37 -3.90 1.94
CA SER A 423 15.60 -4.68 0.96
C SER A 423 14.18 -5.02 1.42
N LEU A 424 13.90 -5.07 2.73
CA LEU A 424 12.53 -5.18 3.22
C LEU A 424 11.88 -3.79 3.22
N ARG A 425 11.09 -3.51 2.17
CA ARG A 425 10.41 -2.20 2.04
C ARG A 425 9.21 -2.09 2.97
N GLY A 426 8.49 -3.17 3.22
CA GLY A 426 7.32 -3.12 4.08
C GLY A 426 6.29 -4.21 3.80
N SER A 427 5.03 -3.86 4.00
CA SER A 427 3.90 -4.76 3.83
C SER A 427 2.66 -4.04 3.32
N ALA A 428 1.72 -4.80 2.74
CA ALA A 428 0.48 -4.26 2.22
C ALA A 428 -0.73 -5.14 2.58
N PHE A 429 -1.85 -4.48 2.83
CA PHE A 429 -3.17 -5.07 2.97
C PHE A 429 -3.89 -5.01 1.61
N SER A 430 -4.57 -6.07 1.20
CA SER A 430 -5.19 -6.14 -0.12
C SER A 430 -6.69 -6.39 -0.03
N VAL A 431 -7.46 -5.63 -0.81
CA VAL A 431 -8.86 -5.93 -1.13
C VAL A 431 -8.91 -6.47 -2.56
N TRP A 432 -9.35 -7.72 -2.69
CA TRP A 432 -9.59 -8.39 -3.96
C TRP A 432 -11.09 -8.53 -4.19
N SER A 433 -11.55 -8.24 -5.39
CA SER A 433 -12.97 -8.11 -5.71
C SER A 433 -13.51 -9.30 -6.52
N ASP A 434 -13.07 -10.52 -6.20
CA ASP A 434 -13.40 -11.78 -6.90
C ASP A 434 -14.91 -12.06 -6.99
N ASP A 435 -15.67 -11.63 -5.98
CA ASP A 435 -17.14 -11.58 -6.04
C ASP A 435 -17.55 -10.11 -5.83
N ALA A 436 -17.62 -9.37 -6.94
CA ALA A 436 -17.85 -7.93 -6.94
C ALA A 436 -19.15 -7.51 -6.22
N ASP A 437 -20.14 -8.39 -6.18
CA ASP A 437 -21.47 -8.13 -5.62
C ASP A 437 -21.62 -8.61 -4.16
N ALA A 438 -20.63 -9.32 -3.61
CA ALA A 438 -20.70 -9.87 -2.26
C ALA A 438 -20.85 -8.80 -1.18
N GLN A 439 -20.30 -7.61 -1.39
CA GLN A 439 -20.36 -6.48 -0.46
C GLN A 439 -20.50 -5.15 -1.21
N SER A 440 -21.21 -4.19 -0.60
CA SER A 440 -21.14 -2.79 -1.05
C SER A 440 -19.79 -2.16 -0.70
N ALA A 441 -19.45 -1.01 -1.30
CA ALA A 441 -18.22 -0.30 -0.99
C ALA A 441 -18.13 0.13 0.49
N GLU A 442 -19.27 0.51 1.09
CA GLU A 442 -19.38 0.88 2.51
C GLU A 442 -19.16 -0.34 3.42
N GLN A 443 -19.67 -1.51 3.03
CA GLN A 443 -19.42 -2.77 3.76
C GLN A 443 -17.95 -3.17 3.70
N VAL A 444 -17.31 -2.99 2.55
CA VAL A 444 -15.86 -3.21 2.40
C VAL A 444 -15.09 -2.30 3.35
N LEU A 445 -15.38 -0.97 3.35
CA LEU A 445 -14.72 -0.01 4.23
C LEU A 445 -14.89 -0.37 5.72
N ALA A 446 -16.09 -0.77 6.11
CA ALA A 446 -16.36 -1.20 7.48
C ALA A 446 -15.61 -2.50 7.85
N GLY A 447 -15.54 -3.47 6.91
CA GLY A 447 -14.90 -4.76 7.13
C GLY A 447 -13.38 -4.71 7.24
N ILE A 448 -12.75 -3.86 6.43
CA ILE A 448 -11.28 -3.74 6.42
C ILE A 448 -10.73 -2.90 7.58
N ARG A 449 -11.54 -2.06 8.24
CA ARG A 449 -11.06 -1.05 9.20
C ARG A 449 -10.14 -1.62 10.27
N SER A 450 -10.62 -2.59 11.04
CA SER A 450 -9.85 -3.13 12.18
C SER A 450 -8.65 -3.97 11.74
N PRO A 451 -8.75 -4.90 10.76
CA PRO A 451 -7.58 -5.66 10.32
C PRO A 451 -6.51 -4.79 9.60
N LEU A 452 -6.92 -3.76 8.84
CA LEU A 452 -5.97 -2.81 8.25
C LEU A 452 -5.18 -2.04 9.32
N ARG A 453 -5.86 -1.57 10.37
CA ARG A 453 -5.24 -0.90 11.52
C ARG A 453 -4.32 -1.84 12.29
N ALA A 454 -4.70 -3.10 12.41
CA ALA A 454 -3.87 -4.14 13.00
C ALA A 454 -2.57 -4.35 12.22
N MET A 455 -2.64 -4.41 10.89
CA MET A 455 -1.47 -4.46 10.02
C MET A 455 -0.62 -3.21 10.17
N ALA A 456 -1.24 -2.01 10.15
CA ALA A 456 -0.54 -0.73 10.26
C ALA A 456 0.21 -0.58 11.59
N GLU A 457 -0.42 -0.96 12.71
CA GLU A 457 0.19 -1.00 14.05
C GLU A 457 1.45 -1.87 14.06
N ARG A 458 1.31 -3.11 13.57
CA ARG A 458 2.40 -4.08 13.61
C ARG A 458 3.49 -3.79 12.57
N ALA A 459 3.12 -3.22 11.43
CA ALA A 459 4.09 -2.81 10.42
C ALA A 459 4.93 -1.61 10.86
N TRP A 460 4.29 -0.63 11.51
CA TRP A 460 4.99 0.54 12.06
C TRP A 460 5.99 0.15 13.13
N ASN A 461 5.60 -0.76 14.03
CA ASN A 461 6.39 -1.11 15.21
C ASN A 461 7.30 -2.34 15.02
N GLY A 462 7.25 -3.03 13.87
CA GLY A 462 7.94 -4.30 13.68
C GLY A 462 7.39 -5.42 14.58
N GLY A 463 6.15 -5.35 14.93
CA GLY A 463 5.40 -6.11 15.93
C GLY A 463 4.48 -5.16 16.71
N SER A 464 3.99 -5.54 17.88
CA SER A 464 3.24 -4.62 18.75
C SER A 464 3.53 -4.90 20.22
N GLN A 465 3.58 -3.82 21.01
CA GLN A 465 3.65 -3.90 22.47
C GLN A 465 2.27 -4.08 23.11
N LEU A 466 1.19 -3.83 22.34
CA LEU A 466 -0.18 -3.96 22.85
C LEU A 466 -0.62 -5.42 22.85
N ALA A 467 -1.32 -5.83 23.88
CA ALA A 467 -2.16 -7.03 23.83
C ALA A 467 -3.34 -6.77 22.86
N LEU A 468 -3.91 -7.82 22.27
CA LEU A 468 -5.07 -7.70 21.37
C LEU A 468 -6.24 -6.94 21.98
N ALA A 469 -6.53 -7.16 23.25
CA ALA A 469 -7.63 -6.47 23.96
C ALA A 469 -7.37 -4.95 24.07
N GLU A 470 -6.14 -4.56 24.34
CA GLU A 470 -5.74 -3.15 24.42
C GLU A 470 -5.78 -2.49 23.03
N PHE A 471 -5.31 -3.18 21.99
CA PHE A 471 -5.43 -2.71 20.60
C PHE A 471 -6.89 -2.44 20.24
N ARG A 472 -7.80 -3.38 20.55
CA ARG A 472 -9.24 -3.24 20.26
C ARG A 472 -9.88 -2.07 21.02
N GLU A 473 -9.51 -1.87 22.29
CA GLU A 473 -9.94 -0.72 23.05
C GLU A 473 -9.51 0.60 22.39
N VAL A 474 -8.25 0.69 21.97
CA VAL A 474 -7.74 1.89 21.30
C VAL A 474 -8.40 2.08 19.93
N ASP A 475 -8.54 1.02 19.12
CA ASP A 475 -9.19 1.04 17.79
C ASP A 475 -10.63 1.58 17.87
N GLU A 476 -11.39 1.12 18.87
CA GLU A 476 -12.76 1.59 19.11
C GLU A 476 -12.79 3.08 19.51
N ARG A 477 -11.92 3.47 20.45
CA ARG A 477 -11.90 4.82 21.01
C ARG A 477 -11.44 5.89 20.04
N ILE A 478 -10.46 5.61 19.19
CA ILE A 478 -10.00 6.58 18.17
C ILE A 478 -11.03 6.79 17.06
N GLY A 479 -11.94 5.87 16.84
CA GLY A 479 -13.00 5.96 15.84
C GLY A 479 -12.45 6.14 14.41
N VAL A 480 -13.19 6.83 13.54
CA VAL A 480 -12.78 7.18 12.18
C VAL A 480 -12.53 8.68 12.07
N PRO A 481 -11.62 9.13 11.19
CA PRO A 481 -11.50 10.55 10.91
C PRO A 481 -12.81 11.09 10.31
N ALA A 482 -13.12 12.35 10.61
CA ALA A 482 -14.22 13.02 9.92
C ALA A 482 -13.88 13.08 8.42
N PRO A 483 -14.88 13.04 7.51
CA PRO A 483 -14.64 13.29 6.10
C PRO A 483 -13.91 14.63 5.95
N SER A 484 -12.74 14.62 5.33
CA SER A 484 -11.99 15.86 5.09
C SER A 484 -12.68 16.65 3.98
N THR A 485 -12.98 17.94 4.24
CA THR A 485 -13.32 18.85 3.18
C THR A 485 -12.11 19.00 2.25
N PRO A 486 -12.22 18.73 0.94
CA PRO A 486 -11.10 18.92 0.02
C PRO A 486 -10.54 20.35 0.15
N LEU A 487 -9.21 20.49 0.06
CA LEU A 487 -8.61 21.81 -0.10
C LEU A 487 -9.26 22.48 -1.31
N ALA A 488 -9.82 23.67 -1.14
CA ALA A 488 -10.22 24.48 -2.27
C ALA A 488 -8.98 24.78 -3.11
N PRO A 489 -9.08 24.75 -4.45
CA PRO A 489 -7.96 24.96 -5.36
C PRO A 489 -7.30 26.33 -5.20
#